data_f10a32fb9ee42a4db930c5cb01651296
#
_entry.id   f10a32fb9ee42a4db930c5cb01651296
#
_cell.length_a   1.000
_cell.length_b   1.000
_cell.length_c   1.000
_cell.angle_alpha   90.00
_cell.angle_beta   90.00
_cell.angle_gamma   90.00
#
_symmetry.space_group_name_H-M   'P 1'
#
loop_
_entity.id
_entity.type
_entity.pdbx_description
1 polymer ?
#
loop_
_entity_poly.entity_id
_entity_poly.type
_entity_poly.pdbx_seq_one_letter_code
_entity_poly.pdbx_strand_id
1 'polypeptide(L)'
;MQLEEDRAQRTGDVLHPRDIDAFWLQRELNKYYADAEASRSKAEEVLEILKSAKDDRELENKMMLLLGHDKFSFIRLLRKNKSMVLYCTLLATAQSAKEKKEIEEKMSADPDLASILHALTETEQEDLIQVRQLQNFNLLSISNSLFTLFSF
;
A
#
# COMPACT_ATOMS: atom_id res chain seq x y z
N MET A 1 19.14 -12.35 18.22
CA MET A 1 17.70 -12.07 18.45
C MET A 1 17.36 -10.58 18.48
N GLN A 2 18.08 -9.76 19.23
CA GLN A 2 17.84 -8.30 19.23
C GLN A 2 18.10 -7.62 17.88
N LEU A 3 19.05 -8.10 17.09
CA LEU A 3 19.36 -7.55 15.76
C LEU A 3 18.25 -7.77 14.74
N GLU A 4 17.50 -8.86 14.82
CA GLU A 4 16.37 -9.12 13.93
C GLU A 4 15.14 -8.29 14.32
N GLU A 5 14.90 -8.11 15.62
CA GLU A 5 13.82 -7.23 16.13
C GLU A 5 14.10 -5.77 15.79
N ASP A 6 15.33 -5.30 15.96
CA ASP A 6 15.75 -3.95 15.58
C ASP A 6 15.66 -3.73 14.06
N ARG A 7 15.97 -4.75 13.26
CA ARG A 7 15.85 -4.71 11.80
C ARG A 7 14.38 -4.70 11.37
N ALA A 8 13.53 -5.48 12.02
CA ALA A 8 12.10 -5.51 11.79
C ALA A 8 11.45 -4.18 12.19
N GLN A 9 11.91 -3.55 13.27
CA GLN A 9 11.45 -2.23 13.69
C GLN A 9 11.90 -1.12 12.75
N ARG A 10 13.12 -1.20 12.21
CA ARG A 10 13.64 -0.24 11.24
C ARG A 10 12.96 -0.36 9.88
N THR A 11 12.69 -1.57 9.42
CA THR A 11 11.94 -1.81 8.17
C THR A 11 10.45 -1.50 8.32
N GLY A 12 9.90 -1.65 9.53
CA GLY A 12 8.51 -1.31 9.84
C GLY A 12 8.21 0.19 9.83
N ASP A 13 9.23 1.04 10.01
CA ASP A 13 9.06 2.51 10.00
C ASP A 13 9.09 3.09 8.56
N VAL A 14 9.54 2.33 7.58
CA VAL A 14 9.63 2.79 6.18
C VAL A 14 8.57 2.05 5.35
N LEU A 15 7.40 2.67 5.25
CA LEU A 15 6.30 2.15 4.44
C LEU A 15 6.34 2.79 3.06
N HIS A 16 6.33 1.96 2.02
CA HIS A 16 6.31 2.44 0.63
C HIS A 16 4.87 2.43 0.09
N PRO A 17 4.46 3.43 -0.73
CA PRO A 17 3.10 3.48 -1.28
C PRO A 17 2.66 2.21 -2.00
N ARG A 18 3.55 1.54 -2.71
CA ARG A 18 3.26 0.30 -3.44
C ARG A 18 2.93 -0.90 -2.54
N ASP A 19 3.32 -0.84 -1.25
CA ASP A 19 3.05 -1.91 -0.29
C ASP A 19 1.60 -1.90 0.19
N ILE A 20 0.90 -0.77 -0.02
CA ILE A 20 -0.46 -0.56 0.46
C ILE A 20 -1.46 -0.86 -0.65
N ASP A 21 -2.11 -2.01 -0.56
CA ASP A 21 -3.23 -2.40 -1.43
C ASP A 21 -4.57 -2.33 -0.66
N ALA A 22 -5.63 -2.81 -1.28
CA ALA A 22 -6.98 -2.82 -0.70
C ALA A 22 -7.07 -3.61 0.61
N PHE A 23 -6.16 -4.56 0.84
CA PHE A 23 -6.20 -5.48 1.98
C PHE A 23 -5.05 -5.29 2.97
N TRP A 24 -4.21 -4.31 2.76
CA TRP A 24 -3.04 -4.07 3.62
C TRP A 24 -3.41 -3.89 5.08
N LEU A 25 -4.40 -3.04 5.37
CA LEU A 25 -4.88 -2.81 6.74
C LEU A 25 -5.39 -4.10 7.39
N GLN A 26 -6.16 -4.88 6.66
CA GLN A 26 -6.69 -6.15 7.15
C GLN A 26 -5.55 -7.14 7.45
N ARG A 27 -4.54 -7.24 6.57
CA ARG A 27 -3.37 -8.10 6.80
C ARG A 27 -2.58 -7.69 8.03
N GLU A 28 -2.37 -6.39 8.23
CA GLU A 28 -1.67 -5.87 9.41
C GLU A 28 -2.45 -6.17 10.70
N LEU A 29 -3.77 -6.02 10.67
CA LEU A 29 -4.65 -6.30 11.80
C LEU A 29 -4.79 -7.81 12.07
N ASN A 30 -4.66 -8.66 11.07
CA ASN A 30 -4.64 -10.12 11.23
C ASN A 30 -3.51 -10.62 12.14
N LYS A 31 -2.45 -9.83 12.29
CA LYS A 31 -1.36 -10.14 13.23
C LYS A 31 -1.80 -10.05 14.69
N TYR A 32 -2.84 -9.28 14.97
CA TYR A 32 -3.35 -9.03 16.33
C TYR A 32 -4.67 -9.73 16.63
N TYR A 33 -5.50 -9.94 15.63
CA TYR A 33 -6.82 -10.55 15.76
C TYR A 33 -6.85 -11.89 15.03
N ALA A 34 -7.25 -12.94 15.73
CA ALA A 34 -7.30 -14.28 15.15
C ALA A 34 -8.44 -14.49 14.16
N ASP A 35 -9.53 -13.72 14.30
CA ASP A 35 -10.70 -13.78 13.44
C ASP A 35 -10.58 -12.81 12.28
N ALA A 36 -10.71 -13.30 11.04
CA ALA A 36 -10.66 -12.50 9.82
C ALA A 36 -11.77 -11.45 9.75
N GLU A 37 -12.97 -11.77 10.23
CA GLU A 37 -14.10 -10.85 10.28
C GLU A 37 -13.84 -9.69 11.25
N ALA A 38 -13.27 -9.99 12.43
CA ALA A 38 -12.86 -8.96 13.38
C ALA A 38 -11.80 -8.05 12.79
N SER A 39 -10.80 -8.59 12.09
CA SER A 39 -9.76 -7.80 11.42
C SER A 39 -10.33 -6.90 10.33
N ARG A 40 -11.26 -7.40 9.55
CA ARG A 40 -11.96 -6.64 8.51
C ARG A 40 -12.75 -5.47 9.10
N SER A 41 -13.53 -5.73 10.13
CA SER A 41 -14.33 -4.72 10.83
C SER A 41 -13.43 -3.61 11.41
N LYS A 42 -12.32 -4.03 12.05
CA LYS A 42 -11.33 -3.09 12.60
C LYS A 42 -10.66 -2.26 11.49
N ALA A 43 -10.35 -2.87 10.34
CA ALA A 43 -9.78 -2.16 9.20
C ALA A 43 -10.71 -1.06 8.68
N GLU A 44 -12.00 -1.34 8.59
CA GLU A 44 -13.01 -0.34 8.19
C GLU A 44 -13.07 0.82 9.19
N GLU A 45 -13.07 0.52 10.48
CA GLU A 45 -13.08 1.55 11.54
C GLU A 45 -11.79 2.37 11.53
N VAL A 46 -10.63 1.75 11.33
CA VAL A 46 -9.33 2.43 11.19
C VAL A 46 -9.38 3.42 10.02
N LEU A 47 -9.91 2.98 8.88
CA LEU A 47 -10.01 3.83 7.69
C LEU A 47 -10.92 5.04 7.94
N GLU A 48 -12.03 4.85 8.63
CA GLU A 48 -12.92 5.95 9.02
C GLU A 48 -12.25 6.96 9.95
N ILE A 49 -11.44 6.49 10.90
CA ILE A 49 -10.66 7.36 11.79
C ILE A 49 -9.62 8.14 10.98
N LEU A 50 -8.94 7.51 10.02
CA LEU A 50 -7.98 8.19 9.16
C LEU A 50 -8.64 9.30 8.31
N LYS A 51 -9.88 9.09 7.88
CA LYS A 51 -10.65 10.10 7.12
C LYS A 51 -11.11 11.26 8.00
N SER A 52 -11.54 11.00 9.22
CA SER A 52 -12.28 11.94 10.06
C SER A 52 -11.44 12.69 11.09
N ALA A 53 -10.25 12.17 11.45
CA ALA A 53 -9.40 12.80 12.47
C ALA A 53 -8.86 14.15 12.00
N LYS A 54 -9.02 15.17 12.82
CA LYS A 54 -8.61 16.55 12.52
C LYS A 54 -7.11 16.76 12.69
N ASP A 55 -6.52 16.08 13.68
CA ASP A 55 -5.10 16.19 14.01
C ASP A 55 -4.55 14.84 14.48
N ASP A 56 -3.24 14.77 14.65
CA ASP A 56 -2.54 13.56 15.07
C ASP A 56 -2.93 13.09 16.46
N ARG A 57 -3.24 14.01 17.35
CA ARG A 57 -3.65 13.71 18.72
C ARG A 57 -5.03 13.05 18.77
N GLU A 58 -5.97 13.58 18.03
CA GLU A 58 -7.31 12.98 17.87
C GLU A 58 -7.20 11.59 17.25
N LEU A 59 -6.37 11.44 16.21
CA LEU A 59 -6.10 10.16 15.56
C LEU A 59 -5.58 9.14 16.56
N GLU A 60 -4.54 9.47 17.33
CA GLU A 60 -3.97 8.57 18.33
C GLU A 60 -4.99 8.16 19.37
N ASN A 61 -5.75 9.10 19.90
CA ASN A 61 -6.75 8.84 20.92
C ASN A 61 -7.83 7.89 20.43
N LYS A 62 -8.36 8.12 19.23
CA LYS A 62 -9.37 7.26 18.62
C LYS A 62 -8.82 5.87 18.31
N MET A 63 -7.58 5.79 17.83
CA MET A 63 -6.91 4.52 17.54
C MET A 63 -6.65 3.73 18.82
N MET A 64 -6.25 4.39 19.90
CA MET A 64 -6.05 3.73 21.21
C MET A 64 -7.36 3.20 21.78
N LEU A 65 -8.46 3.92 21.62
CA LEU A 65 -9.78 3.45 22.04
C LEU A 65 -10.24 2.23 21.23
N LEU A 66 -9.94 2.21 19.95
CA LEU A 66 -10.33 1.12 19.05
C LEU A 66 -9.46 -0.12 19.19
N LEU A 67 -8.13 0.05 19.20
CA LEU A 67 -7.16 -1.04 19.09
C LEU A 67 -6.51 -1.42 20.43
N GLY A 68 -6.45 -0.50 21.38
CA GLY A 68 -5.79 -0.68 22.67
C GLY A 68 -4.36 -0.16 22.71
N HIS A 69 -3.86 0.05 23.94
CA HIS A 69 -2.52 0.62 24.17
C HIS A 69 -1.38 -0.34 23.80
N ASP A 70 -1.63 -1.64 23.81
CA ASP A 70 -0.67 -2.68 23.46
C ASP A 70 -0.25 -2.64 21.97
N LYS A 71 -1.01 -1.96 21.12
CA LYS A 71 -0.74 -1.79 19.69
C LYS A 71 -0.17 -0.42 19.33
N PHE A 72 0.51 0.21 20.28
CA PHE A 72 1.05 1.56 20.12
C PHE A 72 2.01 1.69 18.93
N SER A 73 2.84 0.68 18.68
CA SER A 73 3.76 0.66 17.54
C SER A 73 3.02 0.77 16.20
N PHE A 74 1.93 0.04 16.07
CA PHE A 74 1.08 0.08 14.87
C PHE A 74 0.36 1.41 14.74
N ILE A 75 -0.17 1.94 15.84
CA ILE A 75 -0.83 3.25 15.87
C ILE A 75 0.15 4.36 15.45
N ARG A 76 1.39 4.28 15.91
CA ARG A 76 2.46 5.21 15.53
C ARG A 76 2.79 5.12 14.04
N LEU A 77 2.84 3.92 13.49
CA LEU A 77 3.03 3.70 12.05
C LEU A 77 1.91 4.35 11.24
N LEU A 78 0.66 4.16 11.64
CA LEU A 78 -0.51 4.77 11.01
C LEU A 78 -0.48 6.29 11.09
N ARG A 79 -0.09 6.85 12.25
CA ARG A 79 0.04 8.29 12.43
C ARG A 79 1.08 8.90 11.49
N LYS A 80 2.27 8.29 11.43
CA LYS A 80 3.37 8.75 10.57
C LYS A 80 3.00 8.70 9.09
N ASN A 81 2.26 7.70 8.68
CA ASN A 81 1.92 7.44 7.29
C ASN A 81 0.42 7.64 7.00
N LYS A 82 -0.23 8.48 7.77
CA LYS A 82 -1.68 8.75 7.72
C LYS A 82 -2.19 8.96 6.30
N SER A 83 -1.63 9.93 5.59
CA SER A 83 -2.06 10.29 4.24
C SER A 83 -1.77 9.19 3.23
N MET A 84 -0.60 8.56 3.34
CA MET A 84 -0.20 7.45 2.47
C MET A 84 -1.14 6.26 2.63
N VAL A 85 -1.39 5.82 3.86
CA VAL A 85 -2.29 4.69 4.15
C VAL A 85 -3.69 4.98 3.65
N LEU A 86 -4.22 6.17 3.95
CA LEU A 86 -5.56 6.57 3.55
C LEU A 86 -5.73 6.59 2.03
N TYR A 87 -4.91 7.36 1.34
CA TYR A 87 -5.09 7.59 -0.10
C TYR A 87 -4.69 6.38 -0.96
N CYS A 88 -3.66 5.64 -0.57
CA CYS A 88 -3.31 4.39 -1.26
C CYS A 88 -4.43 3.35 -1.13
N THR A 89 -5.05 3.24 0.05
CA THR A 89 -6.20 2.37 0.26
C THR A 89 -7.40 2.82 -0.56
N LEU A 90 -7.70 4.12 -0.59
CA LEU A 90 -8.80 4.67 -1.38
C LEU A 90 -8.61 4.41 -2.88
N LEU A 91 -7.39 4.60 -3.40
CA LEU A 91 -7.08 4.31 -4.81
C LEU A 91 -7.25 2.82 -5.12
N ALA A 92 -6.77 1.95 -4.24
CA ALA A 92 -6.84 0.51 -4.42
C ALA A 92 -8.27 -0.02 -4.33
N THR A 93 -9.14 0.63 -3.56
CA THR A 93 -10.54 0.24 -3.37
C THR A 93 -11.52 0.97 -4.29
N ALA A 94 -11.05 1.91 -5.11
CA ALA A 94 -11.89 2.64 -6.05
C ALA A 94 -12.58 1.67 -7.03
N GLN A 95 -13.91 1.80 -7.16
CA GLN A 95 -14.75 0.86 -7.92
C GLN A 95 -14.93 1.24 -9.38
N SER A 96 -14.58 2.47 -9.74
CA SER A 96 -14.70 2.97 -11.10
C SER A 96 -13.52 3.86 -11.47
N ALA A 97 -13.27 4.01 -12.77
CA ALA A 97 -12.26 4.91 -13.30
C ALA A 97 -12.53 6.37 -12.90
N LYS A 98 -13.81 6.75 -12.80
CA LYS A 98 -14.24 8.09 -12.37
C LYS A 98 -13.86 8.36 -10.93
N GLU A 99 -14.16 7.43 -10.03
CA GLU A 99 -13.83 7.52 -8.61
C GLU A 99 -12.31 7.60 -8.41
N LYS A 100 -11.56 6.75 -9.10
CA LYS A 100 -10.09 6.77 -9.08
C LYS A 100 -9.55 8.13 -9.51
N LYS A 101 -10.07 8.68 -10.59
CA LYS A 101 -9.68 9.99 -11.11
C LYS A 101 -9.96 11.13 -10.13
N GLU A 102 -11.11 11.10 -9.47
CA GLU A 102 -11.47 12.09 -8.44
C GLU A 102 -10.49 12.06 -7.26
N ILE A 103 -10.09 10.87 -6.83
CA ILE A 103 -9.08 10.70 -5.77
C ILE A 103 -7.71 11.22 -6.24
N GLU A 104 -7.30 10.91 -7.45
CA GLU A 104 -6.04 11.38 -8.05
C GLU A 104 -6.02 12.91 -8.18
N GLU A 105 -7.12 13.53 -8.54
CA GLU A 105 -7.26 14.99 -8.61
C GLU A 105 -7.08 15.64 -7.23
N LYS A 106 -7.69 15.06 -6.19
CA LYS A 106 -7.50 15.54 -4.81
C LYS A 106 -6.05 15.40 -4.36
N MET A 107 -5.41 14.28 -4.70
CA MET A 107 -3.99 14.05 -4.37
C MET A 107 -3.09 15.05 -5.09
N SER A 108 -3.38 15.36 -6.34
CA SER A 108 -2.59 16.31 -7.15
C SER A 108 -2.66 17.75 -6.62
N ALA A 109 -3.71 18.09 -5.89
CA ALA A 109 -3.88 19.42 -5.31
C ALA A 109 -3.00 19.67 -4.08
N ASP A 110 -2.49 18.61 -3.43
CA ASP A 110 -1.62 18.67 -2.26
C ASP A 110 -0.22 18.16 -2.63
N PRO A 111 0.86 18.94 -2.39
CA PRO A 111 2.22 18.52 -2.76
C PRO A 111 2.67 17.19 -2.15
N ASP A 112 2.33 16.92 -0.89
CA ASP A 112 2.68 15.68 -0.20
C ASP A 112 1.96 14.47 -0.83
N LEU A 113 0.68 14.63 -1.12
CA LEU A 113 -0.14 13.61 -1.77
C LEU A 113 0.26 13.41 -3.24
N ALA A 114 0.61 14.48 -3.93
CA ALA A 114 1.10 14.43 -5.30
C ALA A 114 2.41 13.63 -5.40
N SER A 115 3.28 13.75 -4.41
CA SER A 115 4.52 12.96 -4.31
C SER A 115 4.22 11.46 -4.16
N ILE A 116 3.24 11.10 -3.36
CA ILE A 116 2.79 9.70 -3.19
C ILE A 116 2.23 9.16 -4.51
N LEU A 117 1.38 9.92 -5.17
CA LEU A 117 0.79 9.56 -6.46
C LEU A 117 1.87 9.36 -7.54
N HIS A 118 2.87 10.24 -7.57
CA HIS A 118 4.01 10.14 -8.48
C HIS A 118 4.80 8.85 -8.25
N ALA A 119 5.07 8.50 -6.99
CA ALA A 119 5.78 7.27 -6.63
C ALA A 119 5.02 6.01 -7.10
N LEU A 120 3.69 6.00 -6.98
CA LEU A 120 2.85 4.91 -7.47
C LEU A 120 2.88 4.80 -8.99
N THR A 121 2.80 5.92 -9.69
CA THR A 121 2.84 5.97 -11.16
C THR A 121 4.18 5.52 -11.70
N GLU A 122 5.28 5.92 -11.09
CA GLU A 122 6.63 5.45 -11.46
C GLU A 122 6.76 3.94 -11.33
N THR A 123 6.28 3.37 -10.23
CA THR A 123 6.31 1.92 -10.00
C THR A 123 5.51 1.16 -11.05
N GLU A 124 4.32 1.63 -11.40
CA GLU A 124 3.51 1.04 -12.46
C GLU A 124 4.22 1.08 -13.82
N GLN A 125 4.88 2.18 -14.15
CA GLN A 125 5.66 2.32 -15.38
C GLN A 125 6.86 1.38 -15.41
N GLU A 126 7.59 1.26 -14.33
CA GLU A 126 8.71 0.32 -14.20
C GLU A 126 8.27 -1.12 -14.38
N ASP A 127 7.18 -1.52 -13.75
CA ASP A 127 6.61 -2.86 -13.88
C ASP A 127 6.18 -3.14 -15.33
N LEU A 128 5.56 -2.18 -15.99
CA LEU A 128 5.18 -2.30 -17.41
C LEU A 128 6.41 -2.42 -18.32
N ILE A 129 7.47 -1.68 -18.06
CA ILE A 129 8.73 -1.76 -18.82
C ILE A 129 9.37 -3.14 -18.63
N GLN A 130 9.42 -3.65 -17.41
CA GLN A 130 9.96 -4.98 -17.11
C GLN A 130 9.17 -6.09 -17.80
N VAL A 131 7.85 -6.06 -17.75
CA VAL A 131 6.98 -7.01 -18.44
C VAL A 131 7.20 -6.96 -19.95
N ARG A 132 7.30 -5.76 -20.52
CA ARG A 132 7.56 -5.56 -21.95
C ARG A 132 8.92 -6.13 -22.36
N GLN A 133 9.96 -5.91 -21.56
CA GLN A 133 11.29 -6.47 -21.79
C GLN A 133 11.29 -7.99 -21.73
N LEU A 134 10.60 -8.58 -20.76
CA LEU A 134 10.44 -10.04 -20.64
C LEU A 134 9.68 -10.63 -21.83
N GLN A 135 8.63 -9.97 -22.29
CA GLN A 135 7.88 -10.39 -23.49
C GLN A 135 8.74 -10.33 -24.73
N ASN A 136 9.51 -9.28 -24.94
CA ASN A 136 10.45 -9.15 -26.06
C ASN A 136 11.54 -10.23 -26.01
N PHE A 137 12.07 -10.52 -24.83
CA PHE A 137 13.06 -11.60 -24.64
C PHE A 137 12.47 -12.96 -24.99
N ASN A 138 11.26 -13.27 -24.54
CA ASN A 138 10.58 -14.51 -24.87
C ASN A 138 10.29 -14.66 -26.37
N LEU A 139 9.89 -13.57 -27.02
CA LEU A 139 9.68 -13.55 -28.48
C LEU A 139 10.98 -13.80 -29.24
N LEU A 140 12.08 -13.18 -28.83
CA LEU A 140 13.41 -13.42 -29.42
C LEU A 140 13.87 -14.86 -29.22
N SER A 141 13.64 -15.44 -28.03
CA SER A 141 13.96 -16.83 -27.73
C SER A 141 13.15 -17.81 -28.58
N ILE A 142 11.85 -17.57 -28.74
CA ILE A 142 10.97 -18.37 -29.62
C ILE A 142 11.39 -18.23 -31.07
N SER A 143 11.69 -17.02 -31.52
CA SER A 143 12.16 -16.76 -32.90
C SER A 143 13.47 -17.51 -33.19
N ASN A 144 14.42 -17.51 -32.28
CA ASN A 144 15.68 -18.25 -32.40
C ASN A 144 15.44 -19.76 -32.41
N SER A 145 14.55 -20.28 -31.60
CA SER A 145 14.18 -21.69 -31.59
C SER A 145 13.55 -22.11 -32.90
N LEU A 146 12.65 -21.30 -33.46
CA LEU A 146 12.02 -21.55 -34.77
C LEU A 146 13.05 -21.50 -35.91
N PHE A 147 13.96 -20.53 -35.85
CA PHE A 147 15.04 -20.41 -36.84
C PHE A 147 15.95 -21.64 -36.83
N THR A 148 16.29 -22.15 -35.64
CA THR A 148 17.09 -23.37 -35.49
C THR A 148 16.38 -24.62 -36.03
N LEU A 149 15.05 -24.69 -35.86
CA LEU A 149 14.22 -25.80 -36.40
C LEU A 149 14.12 -25.76 -37.92
N PHE A 150 14.10 -24.58 -38.53
CA PHE A 150 14.00 -24.40 -39.97
C PHE A 150 15.36 -24.39 -40.70
N SER A 151 16.47 -24.42 -39.98
CA SER A 151 17.84 -24.43 -40.54
C SER A 151 18.29 -25.85 -40.97
N PHE A 152 17.47 -26.84 -40.70
CA PHE A 152 17.66 -28.20 -41.14
C PHE A 152 16.73 -28.51 -42.32
#